data_2166b1dacea0b52e51957e34a99cc2e5
#
_entry.id   2166b1dacea0b52e51957e34a99cc2e5
#
_cell.length_a   1.000
_cell.length_b   1.000
_cell.length_c   1.000
_cell.angle_alpha   90.00
_cell.angle_beta   90.00
_cell.angle_gamma   90.00
#
_symmetry.space_group_name_H-M   'P 1'
#
loop_
_entity.id
_entity.type
_entity.pdbx_description
1 polymer ?
#
loop_
_entity_poly.entity_id
_entity_poly.type
_entity_poly.pdbx_seq_one_letter_code
_entity_poly.pdbx_strand_id
1 'polypeptide(L)'
;MKRTLLLLVLAVAAAPVAAQFRVPVTPGSTPGSAPGTGAGPQWPGSQPAKPAPAPAPAPRGAPARGPVLIDRIVAIVNKDVITQHDLEERVTLVISQLKRQNTPLPAADVLERQVLERMITDRVQVQFALETGVRVDDLQLDRTVGMIAEQNRMSLADFRRALEREGVPFDKFREDIRREILISRLKEREVDSKIQIGESEIDNFLEEVKSTPQGTEFNISHILVSVPESASPEQIEMRLKRAQEAAARAKGGADFAQVAVSYSDAADALAGGGMGWRPQDRLPELFAVTLAKMKPGDVSEVLRSPAGFHVLKLVDRRGGSTGAAFVVEQTNPRHILVRVTEVVSEAEARRRIGVLRQRIADGANFAEIARLNSDDTGSATRGGDLGWVVPGDLVPEFERAMNELKPNELSQLVRTPFGVHLIQVLGRRAADVSGDRKRVEARKVLRDRRADEAYQEWVRQLRDRAYVELRLDER
;
A
#
# COMPACT_ATOMS: atom_id res chain seq x y z
N MET A 1 31.94 1.34 4.51
CA MET A 1 30.77 0.47 4.38
C MET A 1 29.62 0.80 5.36
N LYS A 2 29.60 1.95 6.07
CA LYS A 2 28.53 2.34 7.03
C LYS A 2 27.60 3.47 6.54
N ARG A 3 27.80 3.97 5.32
CA ARG A 3 27.03 5.12 4.76
C ARG A 3 25.87 4.75 3.82
N THR A 4 25.74 3.49 3.43
CA THR A 4 24.73 3.04 2.43
C THR A 4 23.43 2.55 3.04
N LEU A 5 23.33 2.40 4.37
CA LEU A 5 22.18 1.77 5.02
C LEU A 5 21.05 2.76 5.36
N LEU A 6 21.36 4.07 5.42
CA LEU A 6 20.39 5.08 5.87
C LEU A 6 19.51 5.65 4.72
N LEU A 7 19.84 5.29 3.48
CA LEU A 7 19.14 5.74 2.27
C LEU A 7 17.73 5.17 2.06
N LEU A 8 17.35 4.13 2.83
CA LEU A 8 16.07 3.43 2.66
C LEU A 8 14.92 4.06 3.48
N VAL A 9 15.22 4.82 4.52
CA VAL A 9 14.20 5.36 5.45
C VAL A 9 13.28 6.40 4.80
N LEU A 10 13.79 7.17 3.85
CA LEU A 10 13.00 8.21 3.16
C LEU A 10 12.37 7.74 1.83
N ALA A 11 12.81 6.59 1.29
CA ALA A 11 12.19 6.00 0.09
C ALA A 11 10.90 5.22 0.41
N VAL A 12 10.66 4.83 1.68
CA VAL A 12 9.44 4.14 2.12
C VAL A 12 8.22 5.06 2.12
N ALA A 13 8.40 6.37 2.21
CA ALA A 13 7.29 7.34 2.14
C ALA A 13 6.67 7.51 0.74
N ALA A 14 7.23 6.88 -0.30
CA ALA A 14 6.72 6.98 -1.68
C ALA A 14 6.25 5.63 -2.28
N ALA A 15 6.36 4.52 -1.55
CA ALA A 15 5.81 3.24 -1.98
C ALA A 15 4.46 2.99 -1.29
N PRO A 16 3.40 2.58 -2.01
CA PRO A 16 2.13 2.27 -1.37
C PRO A 16 2.29 1.06 -0.44
N VAL A 17 2.09 1.28 0.85
CA VAL A 17 2.07 0.24 1.91
C VAL A 17 0.87 -0.73 1.75
N ALA A 18 0.15 -0.66 0.65
CA ALA A 18 -1.13 -1.33 0.44
C ALA A 18 -1.09 -2.88 0.35
N ALA A 19 0.07 -3.54 0.44
CA ALA A 19 0.15 -4.97 0.07
C ALA A 19 0.15 -5.99 1.21
N GLN A 20 0.10 -5.61 2.50
CA GLN A 20 0.32 -6.62 3.58
C GLN A 20 -0.61 -6.59 4.81
N PHE A 21 -1.75 -5.91 4.80
CA PHE A 21 -2.63 -5.93 5.96
C PHE A 21 -3.97 -6.65 5.71
N ARG A 22 -4.00 -7.95 5.91
CA ARG A 22 -5.21 -8.67 6.32
C ARG A 22 -5.14 -8.94 7.82
N VAL A 23 -5.91 -8.20 8.61
CA VAL A 23 -6.11 -8.46 10.03
C VAL A 23 -7.40 -9.26 10.18
N PRO A 24 -7.41 -10.40 10.90
CA PRO A 24 -8.66 -11.07 11.25
C PRO A 24 -9.39 -10.28 12.33
N VAL A 25 -10.64 -9.96 12.07
CA VAL A 25 -11.57 -9.36 13.03
C VAL A 25 -12.10 -10.46 13.94
N THR A 26 -11.81 -10.36 15.25
CA THR A 26 -12.53 -11.12 16.28
C THR A 26 -13.50 -10.20 17.01
N PRO A 27 -14.76 -10.60 17.23
CA PRO A 27 -15.73 -9.78 17.94
C PRO A 27 -15.76 -10.07 19.45
N GLY A 28 -15.80 -9.01 20.23
CA GLY A 28 -16.61 -8.91 21.44
C GLY A 28 -16.01 -9.35 22.77
N SER A 29 -15.83 -8.40 23.68
CA SER A 29 -16.24 -8.58 25.07
C SER A 29 -16.56 -7.23 25.72
N THR A 30 -17.71 -7.19 26.36
CA THR A 30 -18.36 -6.10 27.05
C THR A 30 -17.70 -5.75 28.39
N PRO A 31 -17.91 -4.53 28.95
CA PRO A 31 -17.22 -4.03 30.13
C PRO A 31 -17.92 -4.42 31.43
N GLY A 32 -17.12 -4.83 32.40
CA GLY A 32 -17.53 -5.07 33.78
C GLY A 32 -17.25 -3.87 34.67
N SER A 33 -18.22 -3.59 35.52
CA SER A 33 -18.41 -2.46 36.42
C SER A 33 -17.35 -2.31 37.55
N ALA A 34 -17.20 -1.05 37.97
CA ALA A 34 -16.52 -0.66 39.24
C ALA A 34 -17.26 -1.19 40.48
N PRO A 35 -16.64 -1.19 41.71
CA PRO A 35 -16.71 0.01 42.54
C PRO A 35 -15.55 0.22 43.53
N GLY A 36 -15.46 1.42 44.07
CA GLY A 36 -15.29 1.60 45.51
C GLY A 36 -14.07 2.36 46.00
N THR A 37 -14.32 3.59 46.37
CA THR A 37 -14.01 4.28 47.64
C THR A 37 -12.57 4.38 48.13
N GLY A 38 -12.16 5.63 48.39
CA GLY A 38 -11.56 5.97 49.65
C GLY A 38 -10.29 6.81 49.65
N ALA A 39 -10.39 7.95 50.30
CA ALA A 39 -9.36 8.72 50.98
C ALA A 39 -8.56 9.77 50.21
N GLY A 40 -8.94 11.01 50.43
CA GLY A 40 -8.16 12.20 50.08
C GLY A 40 -6.96 12.41 50.99
N PRO A 41 -5.90 13.05 50.51
CA PRO A 41 -4.78 13.45 51.35
C PRO A 41 -5.00 14.84 51.94
N GLN A 42 -4.74 14.92 53.28
CA GLN A 42 -4.72 16.14 54.08
C GLN A 42 -3.51 17.01 53.75
N TRP A 43 -3.71 18.29 53.73
CA TRP A 43 -2.67 19.33 53.63
C TRP A 43 -2.12 19.70 54.98
N PRO A 44 -0.81 19.82 55.20
CA PRO A 44 -0.24 20.36 56.42
C PRO A 44 -0.09 21.88 56.35
N GLY A 45 -0.31 22.46 57.51
CA GLY A 45 -0.46 23.83 57.88
C GLY A 45 0.53 24.89 57.40
N SER A 46 -0.03 26.08 57.34
CA SER A 46 0.56 27.36 57.04
C SER A 46 1.57 27.81 58.13
N GLN A 47 2.78 28.19 57.72
CA GLN A 47 3.68 29.02 58.52
C GLN A 47 3.62 30.47 58.06
N PRO A 48 3.78 31.45 58.96
CA PRO A 48 3.64 32.86 58.67
C PRO A 48 4.84 33.45 57.89
N ALA A 49 4.55 34.27 56.93
CA ALA A 49 5.51 34.91 56.02
C ALA A 49 6.37 35.98 56.75
N LYS A 50 7.65 35.99 56.45
CA LYS A 50 8.63 37.01 56.81
C LYS A 50 8.48 38.20 55.87
N PRO A 51 8.61 39.45 56.34
CA PRO A 51 8.36 40.65 55.50
C PRO A 51 9.41 40.78 54.40
N ALA A 52 8.92 41.17 53.20
CA ALA A 52 9.73 41.34 51.99
C ALA A 52 10.57 42.64 52.07
N PRO A 53 11.80 42.64 51.49
CA PRO A 53 12.60 43.86 51.32
C PRO A 53 12.02 44.73 50.16
N ALA A 54 12.26 46.03 50.29
CA ALA A 54 11.77 47.06 49.38
C ALA A 54 12.19 46.85 47.89
N PRO A 55 11.37 47.30 46.90
CA PRO A 55 11.65 47.03 45.50
C PRO A 55 12.85 47.87 45.00
N ALA A 56 13.76 47.16 44.32
CA ALA A 56 14.87 47.76 43.59
C ALA A 56 14.33 48.52 42.34
N PRO A 57 15.00 49.60 41.87
CA PRO A 57 14.54 50.39 40.73
C PRO A 57 14.50 49.53 39.47
N ALA A 58 13.41 49.68 38.69
CA ALA A 58 13.18 48.95 37.45
C ALA A 58 14.31 49.16 36.43
N PRO A 59 14.78 48.12 35.76
CA PRO A 59 15.73 48.26 34.67
C PRO A 59 15.04 49.01 33.51
N ARG A 60 15.72 50.03 33.01
CA ARG A 60 15.33 50.82 31.85
C ARG A 60 15.05 49.88 30.65
N GLY A 61 13.93 50.13 30.00
CA GLY A 61 13.34 49.30 28.95
C GLY A 61 14.32 48.76 27.92
N ALA A 62 14.25 47.47 27.73
CA ALA A 62 14.74 46.86 26.53
C ALA A 62 13.98 47.45 25.31
N PRO A 63 14.63 47.64 24.17
CA PRO A 63 13.96 48.16 22.98
C PRO A 63 12.81 47.20 22.65
N ALA A 64 11.63 47.79 22.44
CA ALA A 64 10.45 47.04 21.98
C ALA A 64 10.86 46.25 20.74
N ARG A 65 10.91 44.93 20.85
CA ARG A 65 11.02 44.05 19.69
C ARG A 65 9.79 44.36 18.84
N GLY A 66 10.02 44.88 17.61
CA GLY A 66 8.98 45.02 16.62
C GLY A 66 8.17 43.72 16.45
N PRO A 67 7.00 43.76 15.89
CA PRO A 67 6.16 42.59 15.74
C PRO A 67 7.00 41.50 15.04
N VAL A 68 7.28 40.41 15.76
CA VAL A 68 7.91 39.23 15.17
C VAL A 68 6.84 38.62 14.26
N LEU A 69 7.07 38.66 12.97
CA LEU A 69 6.24 37.92 12.01
C LEU A 69 6.33 36.46 12.39
N ILE A 70 5.27 35.91 12.98
CA ILE A 70 5.31 34.60 13.60
C ILE A 70 5.34 33.51 12.51
N ASP A 71 4.52 33.68 11.45
CA ASP A 71 4.51 32.84 10.23
C ASP A 71 3.51 33.44 9.22
N ARG A 72 3.64 33.14 7.92
CA ARG A 72 2.73 33.64 6.88
C ARG A 72 1.87 32.49 6.34
N ILE A 73 0.58 32.73 6.15
CA ILE A 73 -0.31 31.79 5.49
C ILE A 73 -0.06 31.86 3.98
N VAL A 74 0.25 30.71 3.35
CA VAL A 74 0.46 30.58 1.90
C VAL A 74 -0.71 29.92 1.19
N ALA A 75 -1.53 29.16 1.91
CA ALA A 75 -2.80 28.64 1.41
C ALA A 75 -3.80 28.39 2.54
N ILE A 76 -5.08 28.56 2.23
CA ILE A 76 -6.21 28.12 3.07
C ILE A 76 -6.88 26.95 2.36
N VAL A 77 -7.09 25.85 3.08
CA VAL A 77 -7.72 24.62 2.56
C VAL A 77 -8.91 24.28 3.45
N ASN A 78 -10.11 24.63 3.02
CA ASN A 78 -11.33 24.53 3.81
C ASN A 78 -11.21 25.31 5.15
N LYS A 79 -10.96 24.60 6.25
CA LYS A 79 -10.81 25.14 7.60
C LYS A 79 -9.37 25.19 8.09
N ASP A 80 -8.43 24.62 7.34
CA ASP A 80 -7.03 24.54 7.71
C ASP A 80 -6.19 25.54 6.92
N VAL A 81 -5.02 25.83 7.46
CA VAL A 81 -4.04 26.70 6.83
C VAL A 81 -2.76 25.93 6.54
N ILE A 82 -2.08 26.34 5.48
CA ILE A 82 -0.69 25.93 5.20
C ILE A 82 0.15 27.19 5.36
N THR A 83 1.18 27.10 6.19
CA THR A 83 2.05 28.24 6.47
C THR A 83 3.29 28.23 5.57
N GLN A 84 3.97 29.37 5.51
CA GLN A 84 5.25 29.51 4.80
C GLN A 84 6.29 28.55 5.36
N HIS A 85 6.35 28.42 6.69
CA HIS A 85 7.26 27.50 7.37
C HIS A 85 7.00 26.03 6.97
N ASP A 86 5.73 25.59 6.97
CA ASP A 86 5.36 24.24 6.51
C ASP A 86 5.82 23.98 5.08
N LEU A 87 5.63 24.96 4.19
CA LEU A 87 6.03 24.88 2.79
C LEU A 87 7.56 24.79 2.64
N GLU A 88 8.30 25.67 3.29
CA GLU A 88 9.79 25.70 3.22
C GLU A 88 10.40 24.40 3.73
N GLU A 89 9.86 23.88 4.83
CA GLU A 89 10.30 22.61 5.37
C GLU A 89 10.05 21.45 4.38
N ARG A 90 8.86 21.42 3.78
CA ARG A 90 8.51 20.40 2.78
C ARG A 90 9.37 20.54 1.51
N VAL A 91 9.58 21.74 1.03
CA VAL A 91 10.47 22.05 -0.10
C VAL A 91 11.89 21.56 0.18
N THR A 92 12.41 21.79 1.37
CA THR A 92 13.75 21.34 1.79
C THR A 92 13.88 19.83 1.72
N LEU A 93 12.85 19.09 2.17
CA LEU A 93 12.82 17.63 2.08
C LEU A 93 12.82 17.15 0.62
N VAL A 94 11.99 17.78 -0.24
CA VAL A 94 11.93 17.46 -1.67
C VAL A 94 13.26 17.75 -2.38
N ILE A 95 13.88 18.91 -2.11
CA ILE A 95 15.22 19.24 -2.64
C ILE A 95 16.26 18.19 -2.24
N SER A 96 16.23 17.75 -0.98
CA SER A 96 17.14 16.71 -0.48
C SER A 96 16.93 15.37 -1.20
N GLN A 97 15.68 15.02 -1.49
CA GLN A 97 15.32 13.82 -2.23
C GLN A 97 15.79 13.91 -3.70
N LEU A 98 15.49 15.00 -4.40
CA LEU A 98 15.90 15.22 -5.80
C LEU A 98 17.42 15.17 -5.96
N LYS A 99 18.16 15.82 -5.04
CA LYS A 99 19.64 15.77 -5.01
C LYS A 99 20.17 14.34 -4.84
N ARG A 100 19.53 13.52 -3.99
CA ARG A 100 19.94 12.11 -3.84
C ARG A 100 19.69 11.27 -5.08
N GLN A 101 18.65 11.61 -5.85
CA GLN A 101 18.34 10.96 -7.13
C GLN A 101 19.14 11.51 -8.31
N ASN A 102 20.06 12.47 -8.08
CA ASN A 102 20.76 13.23 -9.11
C ASN A 102 19.82 13.89 -10.12
N THR A 103 18.60 14.23 -9.72
CA THR A 103 17.63 14.96 -10.55
C THR A 103 17.93 16.45 -10.46
N PRO A 104 18.12 17.14 -11.58
CA PRO A 104 18.35 18.60 -11.58
C PRO A 104 17.13 19.32 -10.97
N LEU A 105 17.40 20.34 -10.14
CA LEU A 105 16.35 21.11 -9.50
C LEU A 105 15.68 22.05 -10.51
N PRO A 106 14.34 22.15 -10.50
CA PRO A 106 13.62 23.17 -11.26
C PRO A 106 13.83 24.58 -10.66
N ALA A 107 13.28 25.61 -11.28
CA ALA A 107 13.23 26.94 -10.70
C ALA A 107 12.51 26.93 -9.35
N ALA A 108 12.98 27.72 -8.40
CA ALA A 108 12.51 27.66 -7.01
C ALA A 108 11.01 27.94 -6.88
N ASP A 109 10.49 28.91 -7.62
CA ASP A 109 9.07 29.27 -7.66
C ASP A 109 8.20 28.15 -8.21
N VAL A 110 8.68 27.41 -9.21
CA VAL A 110 7.98 26.23 -9.78
C VAL A 110 7.94 25.11 -8.75
N LEU A 111 9.06 24.84 -8.07
CA LEU A 111 9.13 23.80 -7.05
C LEU A 111 8.22 24.13 -5.87
N GLU A 112 8.23 25.37 -5.38
CA GLU A 112 7.36 25.82 -4.30
C GLU A 112 5.88 25.61 -4.65
N ARG A 113 5.45 25.99 -5.85
CA ARG A 113 4.05 25.79 -6.31
C ARG A 113 3.68 24.32 -6.39
N GLN A 114 4.54 23.48 -6.94
CA GLN A 114 4.30 22.03 -7.04
C GLN A 114 4.18 21.39 -5.66
N VAL A 115 5.09 21.75 -4.74
CA VAL A 115 5.03 21.24 -3.37
C VAL A 115 3.77 21.72 -2.66
N LEU A 116 3.39 22.98 -2.83
CA LEU A 116 2.17 23.55 -2.23
C LEU A 116 0.90 22.84 -2.74
N GLU A 117 0.76 22.61 -4.06
CA GLU A 117 -0.37 21.89 -4.62
C GLU A 117 -0.45 20.45 -4.07
N ARG A 118 0.69 19.79 -3.91
CA ARG A 118 0.74 18.46 -3.27
C ARG A 118 0.27 18.52 -1.82
N MET A 119 0.76 19.49 -1.04
CA MET A 119 0.35 19.68 0.35
C MET A 119 -1.16 19.96 0.47
N ILE A 120 -1.72 20.76 -0.44
CA ILE A 120 -3.16 21.03 -0.51
C ILE A 120 -3.94 19.74 -0.75
N THR A 121 -3.53 18.95 -1.74
CA THR A 121 -4.17 17.69 -2.08
C THR A 121 -4.14 16.70 -0.91
N ASP A 122 -3.00 16.55 -0.25
CA ASP A 122 -2.85 15.68 0.92
C ASP A 122 -3.74 16.20 2.08
N ARG A 123 -3.82 17.52 2.30
CA ARG A 123 -4.67 18.13 3.34
C ARG A 123 -6.15 17.86 3.11
N VAL A 124 -6.62 18.01 1.87
CA VAL A 124 -8.02 17.72 1.48
C VAL A 124 -8.38 16.26 1.74
N GLN A 125 -7.49 15.34 1.37
CA GLN A 125 -7.70 13.91 1.62
C GLN A 125 -7.78 13.58 3.11
N VAL A 126 -6.87 14.14 3.92
CA VAL A 126 -6.86 13.93 5.38
C VAL A 126 -8.13 14.48 6.03
N GLN A 127 -8.56 15.69 5.65
CA GLN A 127 -9.82 16.29 6.14
C GLN A 127 -11.00 15.39 5.81
N PHE A 128 -11.12 14.94 4.57
CA PHE A 128 -12.20 14.07 4.15
C PHE A 128 -12.16 12.71 4.87
N ALA A 129 -10.98 12.15 5.10
CA ALA A 129 -10.82 10.92 5.89
C ALA A 129 -11.39 11.09 7.30
N LEU A 130 -11.02 12.20 7.98
CA LEU A 130 -11.46 12.48 9.34
C LEU A 130 -12.97 12.78 9.41
N GLU A 131 -13.53 13.54 8.46
CA GLU A 131 -14.95 13.85 8.35
C GLU A 131 -15.80 12.62 8.13
N THR A 132 -15.30 11.67 7.34
CA THR A 132 -15.98 10.40 7.04
C THR A 132 -15.69 9.30 8.05
N GLY A 133 -15.03 9.63 9.18
CA GLY A 133 -14.83 8.72 10.31
C GLY A 133 -13.68 7.74 10.16
N VAL A 134 -12.79 7.91 9.17
CA VAL A 134 -11.55 7.13 9.11
C VAL A 134 -10.64 7.54 10.27
N ARG A 135 -10.18 6.58 11.04
CA ARG A 135 -9.34 6.79 12.24
C ARG A 135 -8.13 5.84 12.19
N VAL A 136 -7.04 6.28 12.81
CA VAL A 136 -5.85 5.46 13.06
C VAL A 136 -5.61 5.50 14.55
N ASP A 137 -5.67 4.32 15.20
CA ASP A 137 -5.35 4.22 16.62
C ASP A 137 -3.84 4.20 16.85
N ASP A 138 -3.42 4.66 18.05
CA ASP A 138 -2.02 4.79 18.38
C ASP A 138 -1.28 3.45 18.43
N LEU A 139 -1.95 2.38 18.86
CA LEU A 139 -1.34 1.04 18.92
C LEU A 139 -0.99 0.54 17.51
N GLN A 140 -1.86 0.78 16.53
CA GLN A 140 -1.58 0.44 15.13
C GLN A 140 -0.44 1.29 14.58
N LEU A 141 -0.45 2.60 14.86
CA LEU A 141 0.60 3.51 14.43
C LEU A 141 1.96 3.06 14.98
N ASP A 142 2.03 2.73 16.29
CA ASP A 142 3.26 2.26 16.93
C ASP A 142 3.76 0.94 16.34
N ARG A 143 2.86 0.02 16.02
CA ARG A 143 3.21 -1.22 15.30
C ARG A 143 3.79 -0.93 13.91
N THR A 144 3.18 -0.02 13.17
CA THR A 144 3.67 0.36 11.83
C THR A 144 5.05 0.99 11.91
N VAL A 145 5.27 1.91 12.84
CA VAL A 145 6.59 2.54 13.07
C VAL A 145 7.63 1.49 13.49
N GLY A 146 7.24 0.53 14.35
CA GLY A 146 8.07 -0.61 14.73
C GLY A 146 8.49 -1.46 13.54
N MET A 147 7.55 -1.82 12.66
CA MET A 147 7.84 -2.56 11.41
C MET A 147 8.78 -1.79 10.47
N ILE A 148 8.62 -0.48 10.36
CA ILE A 148 9.53 0.36 9.57
C ILE A 148 10.95 0.30 10.15
N ALA A 149 11.11 0.37 11.47
CA ALA A 149 12.40 0.24 12.13
C ALA A 149 13.03 -1.14 11.86
N GLU A 150 12.25 -2.23 11.98
CA GLU A 150 12.71 -3.61 11.71
C GLU A 150 13.12 -3.81 10.25
N GLN A 151 12.35 -3.27 9.28
CA GLN A 151 12.72 -3.29 7.85
C GLN A 151 14.06 -2.59 7.60
N ASN A 152 14.36 -1.55 8.38
CA ASN A 152 15.65 -0.88 8.37
C ASN A 152 16.72 -1.58 9.23
N ARG A 153 16.41 -2.76 9.80
CA ARG A 153 17.30 -3.55 10.67
C ARG A 153 17.78 -2.77 11.90
N MET A 154 16.89 -1.96 12.46
CA MET A 154 17.15 -1.11 13.62
C MET A 154 16.17 -1.44 14.74
N SER A 155 16.60 -1.27 15.99
CA SER A 155 15.65 -1.16 17.09
C SER A 155 14.90 0.17 16.99
N LEU A 156 13.69 0.26 17.57
CA LEU A 156 12.91 1.51 17.57
C LEU A 156 13.70 2.67 18.20
N ALA A 157 14.51 2.40 19.24
CA ALA A 157 15.36 3.39 19.89
C ALA A 157 16.49 3.88 18.99
N ASP A 158 17.11 2.98 18.21
CA ASP A 158 18.16 3.35 17.25
C ASP A 158 17.58 4.12 16.06
N PHE A 159 16.40 3.70 15.61
CA PHE A 159 15.66 4.36 14.54
C PHE A 159 15.30 5.81 14.92
N ARG A 160 14.76 6.02 16.13
CA ARG A 160 14.48 7.35 16.68
C ARG A 160 15.74 8.23 16.67
N ARG A 161 16.86 7.73 17.20
CA ARG A 161 18.15 8.44 17.21
C ARG A 161 18.69 8.73 15.80
N ALA A 162 18.38 7.87 14.83
CA ALA A 162 18.75 8.07 13.42
C ALA A 162 17.97 9.24 12.80
N LEU A 163 16.66 9.29 13.02
CA LEU A 163 15.79 10.39 12.57
C LEU A 163 16.23 11.74 13.17
N GLU A 164 16.46 11.77 14.48
CA GLU A 164 16.90 12.98 15.20
C GLU A 164 18.26 13.51 14.69
N ARG A 165 19.20 12.62 14.34
CA ARG A 165 20.49 13.00 13.71
C ARG A 165 20.33 13.57 12.29
N GLU A 166 19.25 13.21 11.60
CA GLU A 166 18.91 13.76 10.28
C GLU A 166 18.05 15.02 10.38
N GLY A 167 17.79 15.50 11.61
CA GLY A 167 16.97 16.69 11.84
C GLY A 167 15.46 16.46 11.73
N VAL A 168 15.00 15.19 11.74
CA VAL A 168 13.58 14.84 11.69
C VAL A 168 13.09 14.50 13.11
N PRO A 169 12.25 15.32 13.75
CA PRO A 169 11.64 14.99 15.03
C PRO A 169 10.80 13.72 14.94
N PHE A 170 10.97 12.80 15.88
CA PHE A 170 10.28 11.51 15.87
C PHE A 170 8.75 11.66 15.88
N ASP A 171 8.22 12.63 16.63
CA ASP A 171 6.78 12.87 16.72
C ASP A 171 6.22 13.37 15.35
N LYS A 172 6.98 14.19 14.63
CA LYS A 172 6.62 14.61 13.29
C LYS A 172 6.60 13.45 12.30
N PHE A 173 7.64 12.60 12.34
CA PHE A 173 7.67 11.37 11.53
C PHE A 173 6.45 10.49 11.82
N ARG A 174 6.09 10.34 13.10
CA ARG A 174 4.92 9.56 13.52
C ARG A 174 3.61 10.13 12.98
N GLU A 175 3.45 11.46 12.98
CA GLU A 175 2.28 12.11 12.36
C GLU A 175 2.26 11.99 10.84
N ASP A 176 3.41 11.99 10.18
CA ASP A 176 3.49 11.75 8.74
C ASP A 176 3.02 10.33 8.40
N ILE A 177 3.46 9.32 9.15
CA ILE A 177 2.98 7.93 9.00
C ILE A 177 1.48 7.82 9.28
N ARG A 178 0.96 8.53 10.30
CA ARG A 178 -0.50 8.55 10.57
C ARG A 178 -1.28 9.08 9.37
N ARG A 179 -0.81 10.18 8.75
CA ARG A 179 -1.45 10.74 7.55
C ARG A 179 -1.42 9.74 6.39
N GLU A 180 -0.32 9.06 6.17
CA GLU A 180 -0.19 8.08 5.10
C GLU A 180 -1.14 6.90 5.30
N ILE A 181 -1.26 6.39 6.53
CA ILE A 181 -2.24 5.35 6.87
C ILE A 181 -3.68 5.85 6.65
N LEU A 182 -3.99 7.08 7.02
CA LEU A 182 -5.32 7.69 6.79
C LEU A 182 -5.65 7.74 5.29
N ILE A 183 -4.73 8.25 4.46
CA ILE A 183 -4.91 8.35 3.01
C ILE A 183 -5.02 6.95 2.38
N SER A 184 -4.21 5.99 2.82
CA SER A 184 -4.28 4.61 2.33
C SER A 184 -5.63 3.95 2.64
N ARG A 185 -6.12 4.08 3.88
CA ARG A 185 -7.44 3.56 4.27
C ARG A 185 -8.58 4.24 3.53
N LEU A 186 -8.43 5.53 3.29
CA LEU A 186 -9.41 6.30 2.53
C LEU A 186 -9.47 5.80 1.09
N LYS A 187 -8.31 5.60 0.44
CA LYS A 187 -8.22 5.01 -0.90
C LYS A 187 -8.87 3.63 -0.95
N GLU A 188 -8.55 2.76 0.00
CA GLU A 188 -9.14 1.41 0.09
C GLU A 188 -10.67 1.48 0.16
N ARG A 189 -11.22 2.37 1.01
CA ARG A 189 -12.66 2.49 1.22
C ARG A 189 -13.38 3.15 0.04
N GLU A 190 -12.85 4.27 -0.47
CA GLU A 190 -13.55 5.08 -1.47
C GLU A 190 -13.32 4.61 -2.90
N VAL A 191 -12.22 3.91 -3.15
CA VAL A 191 -11.83 3.49 -4.49
C VAL A 191 -11.73 1.96 -4.59
N ASP A 192 -10.76 1.36 -3.90
CA ASP A 192 -10.35 -0.02 -4.16
C ASP A 192 -11.47 -1.05 -3.85
N SER A 193 -12.28 -0.79 -2.79
CA SER A 193 -13.41 -1.64 -2.41
C SER A 193 -14.58 -1.63 -3.41
N LYS A 194 -14.66 -0.58 -4.24
CA LYS A 194 -15.74 -0.40 -5.22
C LYS A 194 -15.42 -1.03 -6.58
N ILE A 195 -14.17 -1.47 -6.77
CA ILE A 195 -13.73 -2.02 -8.05
C ILE A 195 -14.10 -3.50 -8.16
N GLN A 196 -14.86 -3.80 -9.19
CA GLN A 196 -15.23 -5.15 -9.56
C GLN A 196 -14.74 -5.43 -11.00
N ILE A 197 -14.14 -6.60 -11.20
CA ILE A 197 -13.67 -7.07 -12.50
C ILE A 197 -14.50 -8.27 -12.91
N GLY A 198 -15.20 -8.13 -14.04
CA GLY A 198 -16.04 -9.20 -14.59
C GLY A 198 -15.23 -10.28 -15.29
N GLU A 199 -15.75 -11.51 -15.36
CA GLU A 199 -15.09 -12.63 -16.05
C GLU A 199 -14.89 -12.36 -17.55
N SER A 200 -15.88 -11.75 -18.22
CA SER A 200 -15.77 -11.36 -19.62
C SER A 200 -14.65 -10.35 -19.89
N GLU A 201 -14.39 -9.46 -18.93
CA GLU A 201 -13.30 -8.48 -19.02
C GLU A 201 -11.94 -9.19 -18.90
N ILE A 202 -11.86 -10.21 -18.03
CA ILE A 202 -10.67 -11.06 -17.92
C ILE A 202 -10.42 -11.83 -19.21
N ASP A 203 -11.47 -12.40 -19.80
CA ASP A 203 -11.37 -13.15 -21.07
C ASP A 203 -10.89 -12.25 -22.21
N ASN A 204 -11.48 -11.05 -22.37
CA ASN A 204 -11.07 -10.07 -23.37
C ASN A 204 -9.61 -9.65 -23.19
N PHE A 205 -9.21 -9.35 -21.95
CA PHE A 205 -7.82 -9.00 -21.63
C PHE A 205 -6.85 -10.13 -21.98
N LEU A 206 -7.19 -11.39 -21.67
CA LEU A 206 -6.35 -12.53 -22.00
C LEU A 206 -6.25 -12.78 -23.50
N GLU A 207 -7.31 -12.52 -24.28
CA GLU A 207 -7.26 -12.58 -25.76
C GLU A 207 -6.39 -11.47 -26.35
N GLU A 208 -6.49 -10.24 -25.81
CA GLU A 208 -5.63 -9.13 -26.19
C GLU A 208 -4.17 -9.42 -25.92
N VAL A 209 -3.87 -9.95 -24.71
CA VAL A 209 -2.51 -10.33 -24.32
C VAL A 209 -1.94 -11.47 -25.16
N LYS A 210 -2.77 -12.42 -25.66
CA LYS A 210 -2.32 -13.47 -26.60
C LYS A 210 -1.86 -12.92 -27.93
N SER A 211 -2.48 -11.85 -28.40
CA SER A 211 -2.14 -11.19 -29.68
C SER A 211 -0.90 -10.31 -29.61
N THR A 212 -0.41 -10.03 -28.42
CA THR A 212 0.76 -9.19 -28.16
C THR A 212 1.97 -10.05 -27.75
N PRO A 213 3.22 -9.72 -28.14
CA PRO A 213 4.40 -10.46 -27.70
C PRO A 213 4.45 -10.50 -26.16
N GLN A 214 4.21 -11.67 -25.58
CA GLN A 214 4.11 -11.84 -24.13
C GLN A 214 5.43 -11.47 -23.46
N GLY A 215 5.34 -10.74 -22.35
CA GLY A 215 6.44 -10.49 -21.45
C GLY A 215 7.32 -9.30 -21.80
N THR A 216 6.85 -8.39 -22.64
CA THR A 216 7.54 -7.10 -22.83
C THR A 216 7.32 -6.22 -21.59
N GLU A 217 8.41 -5.79 -20.96
CA GLU A 217 8.39 -4.80 -19.90
C GLU A 217 9.00 -3.49 -20.41
N PHE A 218 8.36 -2.40 -20.03
CA PHE A 218 8.81 -1.05 -20.33
C PHE A 218 9.28 -0.35 -19.05
N ASN A 219 10.46 0.25 -19.09
CA ASN A 219 10.88 1.22 -18.10
C ASN A 219 10.45 2.59 -18.59
N ILE A 220 9.55 3.24 -17.88
CA ILE A 220 8.88 4.46 -18.34
C ILE A 220 8.97 5.59 -17.33
N SER A 221 8.96 6.81 -17.85
CA SER A 221 8.70 8.03 -17.09
C SER A 221 7.49 8.75 -17.68
N HIS A 222 6.77 9.47 -16.84
CA HIS A 222 5.46 10.01 -17.14
C HIS A 222 5.31 11.45 -16.66
N ILE A 223 4.64 12.29 -17.45
CA ILE A 223 4.18 13.63 -17.10
C ILE A 223 2.66 13.66 -17.29
N LEU A 224 1.92 14.11 -16.30
CA LEU A 224 0.49 14.39 -16.36
C LEU A 224 0.25 15.88 -16.21
N VAL A 225 -0.44 16.50 -17.16
CA VAL A 225 -1.05 17.82 -16.98
C VAL A 225 -2.54 17.61 -16.79
N SER A 226 -2.98 17.72 -15.55
CA SER A 226 -4.35 17.45 -15.11
C SER A 226 -5.33 18.48 -15.68
N VAL A 227 -6.53 18.00 -16.06
CA VAL A 227 -7.63 18.85 -16.53
C VAL A 227 -8.82 18.65 -15.59
N PRO A 228 -9.29 19.71 -14.88
CA PRO A 228 -10.50 19.64 -14.06
C PRO A 228 -11.73 19.21 -14.86
N GLU A 229 -12.67 18.53 -14.23
CA GLU A 229 -13.94 18.12 -14.88
C GLU A 229 -14.75 19.33 -15.36
N SER A 230 -14.73 20.41 -14.57
CA SER A 230 -15.45 21.66 -14.84
C SER A 230 -14.65 22.64 -15.71
N ALA A 231 -13.51 22.20 -16.31
CA ALA A 231 -12.65 23.09 -17.07
C ALA A 231 -13.34 23.67 -18.29
N SER A 232 -13.23 25.01 -18.47
CA SER A 232 -13.69 25.67 -19.68
C SER A 232 -12.82 25.30 -20.90
N PRO A 233 -13.32 25.47 -22.13
CA PRO A 233 -12.53 25.23 -23.34
C PRO A 233 -11.19 25.97 -23.33
N GLU A 234 -11.14 27.21 -22.81
CA GLU A 234 -9.92 28.01 -22.71
C GLU A 234 -8.93 27.40 -21.70
N GLN A 235 -9.44 26.89 -20.60
CA GLN A 235 -8.63 26.20 -19.60
C GLN A 235 -8.05 24.89 -20.16
N ILE A 236 -8.85 24.14 -20.90
CA ILE A 236 -8.38 22.92 -21.60
C ILE A 236 -7.26 23.26 -22.58
N GLU A 237 -7.41 24.33 -23.35
CA GLU A 237 -6.40 24.80 -24.31
C GLU A 237 -5.10 25.22 -23.61
N MET A 238 -5.19 25.95 -22.49
CA MET A 238 -4.01 26.32 -21.68
C MET A 238 -3.28 25.06 -21.17
N ARG A 239 -4.03 24.07 -20.67
CA ARG A 239 -3.45 22.79 -20.20
C ARG A 239 -2.80 22.02 -21.33
N LEU A 240 -3.44 22.00 -22.52
CA LEU A 240 -2.84 21.38 -23.72
C LEU A 240 -1.52 22.08 -24.10
N LYS A 241 -1.48 23.40 -24.13
CA LYS A 241 -0.24 24.16 -24.40
C LYS A 241 0.84 23.83 -23.41
N ARG A 242 0.51 23.78 -22.11
CA ARG A 242 1.49 23.36 -21.06
C ARG A 242 2.03 21.95 -21.30
N ALA A 243 1.19 20.98 -21.69
CA ALA A 243 1.62 19.63 -22.01
C ALA A 243 2.48 19.58 -23.28
N GLN A 244 2.15 20.38 -24.29
CA GLN A 244 2.95 20.52 -25.52
C GLN A 244 4.32 21.12 -25.26
N GLU A 245 4.41 22.14 -24.39
CA GLU A 245 5.70 22.71 -23.95
C GLU A 245 6.57 21.66 -23.24
N ALA A 246 5.95 20.89 -22.31
CA ALA A 246 6.66 19.81 -21.63
C ALA A 246 7.21 18.79 -22.63
N ALA A 247 6.37 18.33 -23.59
CA ALA A 247 6.77 17.40 -24.63
C ALA A 247 7.89 17.98 -25.50
N ALA A 248 7.77 19.23 -25.94
CA ALA A 248 8.79 19.91 -26.75
C ALA A 248 10.14 20.03 -26.04
N ARG A 249 10.15 20.42 -24.76
CA ARG A 249 11.36 20.49 -23.95
C ARG A 249 12.00 19.11 -23.79
N ALA A 250 11.22 18.10 -23.45
CA ALA A 250 11.71 16.73 -23.29
C ALA A 250 12.27 16.15 -24.61
N LYS A 251 11.60 16.40 -25.75
CA LYS A 251 12.09 16.02 -27.09
C LYS A 251 13.33 16.82 -27.51
N GLY A 252 13.44 18.07 -27.05
CA GLY A 252 14.59 18.93 -27.27
C GLY A 252 15.85 18.58 -26.47
N GLY A 253 15.81 17.48 -25.71
CA GLY A 253 16.96 16.97 -24.96
C GLY A 253 17.07 17.49 -23.51
N ALA A 254 16.07 18.21 -23.01
CA ALA A 254 16.01 18.53 -21.58
C ALA A 254 15.85 17.25 -20.76
N ASP A 255 16.39 17.25 -19.53
CA ASP A 255 16.22 16.13 -18.62
C ASP A 255 14.73 15.91 -18.31
N PHE A 256 14.21 14.72 -18.64
CA PHE A 256 12.80 14.40 -18.49
C PHE A 256 12.34 14.50 -17.04
N ALA A 257 13.19 14.11 -16.10
CA ALA A 257 12.84 14.19 -14.68
C ALA A 257 12.68 15.66 -14.24
N GLN A 258 13.52 16.56 -14.73
CA GLN A 258 13.39 17.99 -14.48
C GLN A 258 12.11 18.56 -15.11
N VAL A 259 11.78 18.15 -16.33
CA VAL A 259 10.52 18.55 -16.99
C VAL A 259 9.31 18.01 -16.21
N ALA A 260 9.38 16.77 -15.73
CA ALA A 260 8.33 16.18 -14.91
C ALA A 260 8.10 16.97 -13.62
N VAL A 261 9.17 17.29 -12.89
CA VAL A 261 9.09 18.12 -11.67
C VAL A 261 8.49 19.50 -11.96
N SER A 262 8.70 20.08 -13.15
CA SER A 262 8.25 21.42 -13.51
C SER A 262 6.81 21.48 -14.05
N TYR A 263 6.37 20.41 -14.74
CA TYR A 263 5.14 20.44 -15.52
C TYR A 263 4.10 19.42 -15.08
N SER A 264 4.49 18.35 -14.36
CA SER A 264 3.59 17.26 -14.03
C SER A 264 2.77 17.55 -12.77
N ASP A 265 1.49 17.25 -12.85
CA ASP A 265 0.57 17.26 -11.70
C ASP A 265 0.41 15.85 -11.10
N ALA A 266 1.16 14.85 -11.60
CA ALA A 266 1.10 13.48 -11.09
C ALA A 266 1.73 13.36 -9.69
N ALA A 267 1.32 12.36 -8.94
CA ALA A 267 1.81 12.13 -7.58
C ALA A 267 3.33 11.88 -7.50
N ASP A 268 3.90 11.31 -8.57
CA ASP A 268 5.31 11.01 -8.73
C ASP A 268 6.13 12.13 -9.42
N ALA A 269 5.48 13.26 -9.73
CA ALA A 269 6.11 14.41 -10.37
C ALA A 269 7.38 14.85 -9.65
N LEU A 270 7.30 15.03 -8.33
CA LEU A 270 8.42 15.45 -7.48
C LEU A 270 9.52 14.39 -7.35
N ALA A 271 9.25 13.15 -7.78
CA ALA A 271 10.25 12.09 -7.89
C ALA A 271 10.83 11.98 -9.32
N GLY A 272 10.53 12.95 -10.20
CA GLY A 272 11.00 12.96 -11.59
C GLY A 272 10.11 12.17 -12.55
N GLY A 273 8.90 11.78 -12.15
CA GLY A 273 7.91 11.08 -12.98
C GLY A 273 8.29 9.65 -13.36
N GLY A 274 9.30 9.06 -12.72
CA GLY A 274 9.75 7.70 -13.02
C GLY A 274 8.79 6.65 -12.47
N MET A 275 8.16 5.87 -13.35
CA MET A 275 7.28 4.74 -12.96
C MET A 275 8.04 3.41 -12.84
N GLY A 276 9.30 3.35 -13.28
CA GLY A 276 10.12 2.15 -13.29
C GLY A 276 9.68 1.10 -14.31
N TRP A 277 10.12 -0.16 -14.11
CA TRP A 277 9.75 -1.27 -14.97
C TRP A 277 8.29 -1.67 -14.77
N ARG A 278 7.54 -1.63 -15.86
CA ARG A 278 6.12 -2.03 -15.90
C ARG A 278 5.90 -3.05 -17.01
N PRO A 279 5.32 -4.20 -16.71
CA PRO A 279 4.82 -5.10 -17.75
C PRO A 279 3.81 -4.37 -18.65
N GLN A 280 3.86 -4.65 -19.93
CA GLN A 280 2.97 -4.01 -20.91
C GLN A 280 1.49 -4.17 -20.55
N ASP A 281 1.12 -5.33 -20.04
CA ASP A 281 -0.23 -5.68 -19.61
C ASP A 281 -0.72 -4.90 -18.37
N ARG A 282 0.21 -4.30 -17.60
CA ARG A 282 -0.10 -3.45 -16.43
C ARG A 282 -0.14 -1.96 -16.74
N LEU A 283 0.01 -1.58 -17.99
CA LEU A 283 -0.08 -0.19 -18.42
C LEU A 283 -1.50 0.13 -18.91
N PRO A 284 -2.00 1.37 -18.75
CA PRO A 284 -3.19 1.83 -19.47
C PRO A 284 -3.05 1.53 -20.95
N GLU A 285 -4.13 1.13 -21.61
CA GLU A 285 -4.12 0.77 -23.04
C GLU A 285 -3.50 1.87 -23.91
N LEU A 286 -3.88 3.13 -23.64
CA LEU A 286 -3.32 4.30 -24.30
C LEU A 286 -1.78 4.35 -24.22
N PHE A 287 -1.22 4.00 -23.05
CA PHE A 287 0.24 3.97 -22.85
C PHE A 287 0.87 2.76 -23.54
N ALA A 288 0.27 1.58 -23.37
CA ALA A 288 0.78 0.34 -23.96
C ALA A 288 0.88 0.42 -25.48
N VAL A 289 -0.18 0.91 -26.15
CA VAL A 289 -0.20 1.11 -27.61
C VAL A 289 0.83 2.12 -28.08
N THR A 290 1.03 3.21 -27.32
CA THR A 290 2.01 4.24 -27.64
C THR A 290 3.44 3.72 -27.48
N LEU A 291 3.74 3.12 -26.32
CA LEU A 291 5.09 2.61 -25.99
C LEU A 291 5.52 1.46 -26.90
N ALA A 292 4.59 0.64 -27.38
CA ALA A 292 4.89 -0.44 -28.32
C ALA A 292 5.53 0.07 -29.64
N LYS A 293 5.20 1.30 -30.05
CA LYS A 293 5.72 1.96 -31.25
C LYS A 293 6.98 2.77 -31.02
N MET A 294 7.37 3.02 -29.76
CA MET A 294 8.51 3.86 -29.39
C MET A 294 9.80 3.03 -29.26
N LYS A 295 10.93 3.69 -29.41
CA LYS A 295 12.27 3.13 -29.13
C LYS A 295 12.76 3.65 -27.77
N PRO A 296 13.63 2.89 -27.06
CA PRO A 296 14.31 3.41 -25.89
C PRO A 296 14.95 4.78 -26.13
N GLY A 297 14.65 5.72 -25.25
CA GLY A 297 15.03 7.13 -25.35
C GLY A 297 13.95 8.05 -25.91
N ASP A 298 12.97 7.53 -26.64
CA ASP A 298 11.92 8.34 -27.27
C ASP A 298 10.98 8.98 -26.23
N VAL A 299 10.45 10.16 -26.61
CA VAL A 299 9.38 10.88 -25.90
C VAL A 299 8.14 10.91 -26.78
N SER A 300 6.99 10.56 -26.24
CA SER A 300 5.71 10.50 -26.96
C SER A 300 5.22 11.88 -27.41
N GLU A 301 4.24 11.89 -28.30
CA GLU A 301 3.33 13.02 -28.47
C GLU A 301 2.46 13.19 -27.19
N VAL A 302 1.73 14.31 -27.12
CA VAL A 302 0.78 14.53 -26.05
C VAL A 302 -0.42 13.60 -26.24
N LEU A 303 -0.69 12.78 -25.23
CA LEU A 303 -1.81 11.85 -25.19
C LEU A 303 -2.93 12.43 -24.36
N ARG A 304 -4.19 12.21 -24.74
CA ARG A 304 -5.35 12.68 -23.98
C ARG A 304 -6.05 11.54 -23.28
N SER A 305 -6.35 11.72 -21.99
CA SER A 305 -7.20 10.85 -21.19
C SER A 305 -8.28 11.67 -20.45
N PRO A 306 -9.24 11.02 -19.77
CA PRO A 306 -10.15 11.72 -18.87
C PRO A 306 -9.44 12.52 -17.76
N ALA A 307 -8.30 12.06 -17.26
CA ALA A 307 -7.52 12.75 -16.23
C ALA A 307 -6.77 13.99 -16.74
N GLY A 308 -6.54 14.10 -18.06
CA GLY A 308 -5.82 15.23 -18.63
C GLY A 308 -4.93 14.85 -19.81
N PHE A 309 -3.78 15.51 -19.90
CA PHE A 309 -2.79 15.32 -20.97
C PHE A 309 -1.56 14.63 -20.43
N HIS A 310 -1.07 13.62 -21.17
CA HIS A 310 0.07 12.81 -20.77
C HIS A 310 1.22 12.92 -21.77
N VAL A 311 2.45 12.89 -21.24
CA VAL A 311 3.67 12.73 -22.03
C VAL A 311 4.45 11.58 -21.44
N LEU A 312 4.85 10.61 -22.28
CA LEU A 312 5.59 9.42 -21.88
C LEU A 312 7.03 9.49 -22.42
N LYS A 313 7.98 8.99 -21.64
CA LYS A 313 9.31 8.65 -22.11
C LYS A 313 9.54 7.18 -21.93
N LEU A 314 9.90 6.49 -23.01
CA LEU A 314 10.41 5.13 -22.92
C LEU A 314 11.89 5.18 -22.55
N VAL A 315 12.20 4.86 -21.28
CA VAL A 315 13.58 4.84 -20.79
C VAL A 315 14.32 3.62 -21.34
N ASP A 316 13.66 2.45 -21.24
CA ASP A 316 14.21 1.18 -21.73
C ASP A 316 13.11 0.17 -21.96
N ARG A 317 13.41 -0.89 -22.71
CA ARG A 317 12.49 -2.01 -22.98
C ARG A 317 13.24 -3.32 -22.91
N ARG A 318 12.70 -4.28 -22.16
CA ARG A 318 13.20 -5.66 -22.14
C ARG A 318 12.11 -6.62 -22.62
N GLY A 319 12.50 -7.58 -23.45
CA GLY A 319 11.60 -8.62 -23.93
C GLY A 319 11.37 -9.65 -22.83
N GLY A 320 10.13 -10.10 -22.68
CA GLY A 320 9.83 -11.21 -21.82
C GLY A 320 10.20 -12.53 -22.45
N SER A 321 10.50 -13.51 -21.64
CA SER A 321 10.58 -14.89 -22.05
C SER A 321 9.19 -15.34 -22.53
N THR A 322 9.12 -16.05 -23.64
CA THR A 322 7.97 -16.83 -24.05
C THR A 322 7.53 -17.66 -22.86
N GLY A 323 6.32 -17.46 -22.35
CA GLY A 323 5.85 -18.06 -21.13
C GLY A 323 5.96 -19.58 -21.19
N ALA A 324 6.94 -20.13 -20.50
CA ALA A 324 7.02 -21.56 -20.25
C ALA A 324 5.73 -22.00 -19.54
N ALA A 325 5.15 -23.10 -19.98
CA ALA A 325 4.00 -23.71 -19.30
C ALA A 325 4.32 -23.83 -17.81
N PHE A 326 3.46 -23.33 -16.95
CA PHE A 326 3.66 -23.45 -15.51
C PHE A 326 3.03 -24.75 -15.05
N VAL A 327 3.82 -25.80 -15.18
CA VAL A 327 3.43 -27.15 -14.78
C VAL A 327 3.70 -27.32 -13.29
N VAL A 328 2.65 -27.62 -12.53
CA VAL A 328 2.75 -27.98 -11.11
C VAL A 328 2.32 -29.43 -10.93
N GLU A 329 2.92 -30.10 -9.96
CA GLU A 329 2.41 -31.38 -9.51
C GLU A 329 1.18 -31.14 -8.64
N GLN A 330 0.02 -31.59 -9.12
CA GLN A 330 -1.21 -31.66 -8.34
C GLN A 330 -1.30 -33.01 -7.65
N THR A 331 -1.70 -33.00 -6.38
CA THR A 331 -1.99 -34.20 -5.61
C THR A 331 -3.51 -34.25 -5.35
N ASN A 332 -4.11 -35.43 -5.44
CA ASN A 332 -5.49 -35.67 -5.03
C ASN A 332 -5.49 -36.43 -3.70
N PRO A 333 -5.62 -35.73 -2.55
CA PRO A 333 -5.72 -36.36 -1.25
C PRO A 333 -7.17 -36.55 -0.84
N ARG A 334 -7.41 -37.58 0.00
CA ARG A 334 -8.61 -37.67 0.83
C ARG A 334 -8.22 -37.79 2.29
N HIS A 335 -9.09 -37.34 3.19
CA HIS A 335 -8.77 -37.37 4.59
C HIS A 335 -9.98 -37.69 5.50
N ILE A 336 -9.67 -38.05 6.74
CA ILE A 336 -10.61 -38.13 7.85
C ILE A 336 -10.08 -37.19 8.94
N LEU A 337 -10.92 -36.27 9.41
CA LEU A 337 -10.60 -35.35 10.50
C LEU A 337 -11.38 -35.73 11.75
N VAL A 338 -10.69 -35.77 12.90
CA VAL A 338 -11.34 -35.68 14.21
C VAL A 338 -10.86 -34.39 14.87
N ARG A 339 -11.80 -33.50 15.12
CA ARG A 339 -11.50 -32.18 15.72
C ARG A 339 -11.10 -32.31 17.18
N VAL A 340 -10.11 -31.55 17.59
CA VAL A 340 -9.79 -31.37 19.00
C VAL A 340 -10.60 -30.20 19.53
N THR A 341 -11.40 -30.44 20.56
CA THR A 341 -12.31 -29.46 21.19
C THR A 341 -12.16 -29.54 22.70
N GLU A 342 -12.89 -28.74 23.43
CA GLU A 342 -12.94 -28.82 24.92
C GLU A 342 -13.45 -30.19 25.40
N VAL A 343 -14.28 -30.87 24.61
CA VAL A 343 -14.87 -32.18 24.92
C VAL A 343 -14.02 -33.33 24.38
N VAL A 344 -13.35 -33.15 23.26
CA VAL A 344 -12.53 -34.18 22.61
C VAL A 344 -11.06 -33.78 22.73
N SER A 345 -10.35 -34.41 23.67
CA SER A 345 -8.93 -34.20 23.84
C SER A 345 -8.12 -34.72 22.65
N GLU A 346 -6.89 -34.20 22.46
CA GLU A 346 -6.01 -34.70 21.40
C GLU A 346 -5.73 -36.20 21.54
N ALA A 347 -5.57 -36.71 22.76
CA ALA A 347 -5.36 -38.13 23.01
C ALA A 347 -6.56 -38.96 22.53
N GLU A 348 -7.77 -38.49 22.77
CA GLU A 348 -9.00 -39.12 22.31
C GLU A 348 -9.14 -39.06 20.79
N ALA A 349 -8.84 -37.91 20.16
CA ALA A 349 -8.84 -37.77 18.72
C ALA A 349 -7.84 -38.72 18.05
N ARG A 350 -6.63 -38.83 18.59
CA ARG A 350 -5.61 -39.78 18.13
C ARG A 350 -6.07 -41.22 18.26
N ARG A 351 -6.69 -41.57 19.36
CA ARG A 351 -7.23 -42.93 19.57
C ARG A 351 -8.31 -43.26 18.53
N ARG A 352 -9.27 -42.36 18.31
CA ARG A 352 -10.35 -42.54 17.33
C ARG A 352 -9.77 -42.72 15.93
N ILE A 353 -8.90 -41.82 15.49
CA ILE A 353 -8.25 -41.92 14.17
C ILE A 353 -7.40 -43.21 14.07
N GLY A 354 -6.71 -43.63 15.14
CA GLY A 354 -5.96 -44.86 15.18
C GLY A 354 -6.81 -46.13 14.89
N VAL A 355 -8.00 -46.19 15.52
CA VAL A 355 -8.98 -47.27 15.26
C VAL A 355 -9.48 -47.21 13.81
N LEU A 356 -9.80 -46.04 13.28
CA LEU A 356 -10.25 -45.89 11.89
C LEU A 356 -9.13 -46.28 10.90
N ARG A 357 -7.89 -45.90 11.18
CA ARG A 357 -6.73 -46.26 10.38
C ARG A 357 -6.55 -47.80 10.32
N GLN A 358 -6.67 -48.50 11.46
CA GLN A 358 -6.56 -49.95 11.50
C GLN A 358 -7.66 -50.59 10.68
N ARG A 359 -8.90 -50.17 10.82
CA ARG A 359 -10.04 -50.69 10.03
C ARG A 359 -9.84 -50.52 8.53
N ILE A 360 -9.27 -49.38 8.10
CA ILE A 360 -8.97 -49.16 6.69
C ILE A 360 -7.80 -50.04 6.24
N ALA A 361 -6.78 -50.20 7.09
CA ALA A 361 -5.67 -51.11 6.80
C ALA A 361 -6.13 -52.58 6.68
N ASP A 362 -7.15 -52.97 7.43
CA ASP A 362 -7.80 -54.29 7.38
C ASP A 362 -8.80 -54.43 6.20
N GLY A 363 -8.89 -53.43 5.30
CA GLY A 363 -9.67 -53.50 4.07
C GLY A 363 -11.01 -52.78 4.08
N ALA A 364 -11.36 -52.07 5.14
CA ALA A 364 -12.57 -51.26 5.13
C ALA A 364 -12.51 -50.10 4.16
N ASN A 365 -13.66 -49.74 3.58
CA ASN A 365 -13.74 -48.64 2.60
C ASN A 365 -13.47 -47.29 3.25
N PHE A 366 -12.40 -46.60 2.83
CA PHE A 366 -12.02 -45.28 3.34
C PHE A 366 -13.14 -44.26 3.21
N ALA A 367 -13.83 -44.20 2.05
CA ALA A 367 -14.85 -43.20 1.79
C ALA A 367 -16.07 -43.37 2.68
N GLU A 368 -16.46 -44.64 2.99
CA GLU A 368 -17.56 -44.94 3.92
C GLU A 368 -17.18 -44.52 5.35
N ILE A 369 -15.95 -44.86 5.76
CA ILE A 369 -15.49 -44.48 7.10
C ILE A 369 -15.42 -42.95 7.21
N ALA A 370 -14.92 -42.24 6.18
CA ALA A 370 -14.88 -40.79 6.15
C ALA A 370 -16.28 -40.15 6.28
N ARG A 371 -17.28 -40.68 5.53
CA ARG A 371 -18.65 -40.17 5.61
C ARG A 371 -19.25 -40.30 7.01
N LEU A 372 -18.91 -41.36 7.72
CA LEU A 372 -19.53 -41.68 9.02
C LEU A 372 -18.78 -41.07 10.21
N ASN A 373 -17.49 -40.73 10.05
CA ASN A 373 -16.62 -40.41 11.19
C ASN A 373 -15.81 -39.15 11.04
N SER A 374 -15.80 -38.49 9.86
CA SER A 374 -15.04 -37.28 9.67
C SER A 374 -15.79 -36.07 10.14
N ASP A 375 -15.16 -35.23 10.97
CA ASP A 375 -15.68 -33.92 11.41
C ASP A 375 -15.49 -32.82 10.34
N ASP A 376 -14.85 -33.12 9.20
CA ASP A 376 -14.81 -32.22 8.05
C ASP A 376 -16.05 -32.43 7.18
N THR A 377 -17.11 -31.67 7.48
CA THR A 377 -18.37 -31.74 6.75
C THR A 377 -18.24 -31.38 5.26
N GLY A 378 -17.24 -30.60 4.89
CA GLY A 378 -16.99 -30.17 3.51
C GLY A 378 -16.54 -31.33 2.60
N SER A 379 -15.74 -32.27 3.10
CA SER A 379 -15.24 -33.41 2.34
C SER A 379 -15.87 -34.74 2.74
N ALA A 380 -16.40 -34.87 3.96
CA ALA A 380 -16.97 -36.11 4.47
C ALA A 380 -18.01 -36.73 3.53
N THR A 381 -18.96 -35.91 3.01
CA THR A 381 -20.00 -36.35 2.07
C THR A 381 -19.45 -36.94 0.77
N ARG A 382 -18.27 -36.48 0.36
CA ARG A 382 -17.51 -36.99 -0.79
C ARG A 382 -16.53 -38.10 -0.41
N GLY A 383 -16.66 -38.69 0.78
CA GLY A 383 -15.77 -39.75 1.26
C GLY A 383 -14.38 -39.24 1.68
N GLY A 384 -14.29 -37.95 2.09
CA GLY A 384 -13.06 -37.30 2.49
C GLY A 384 -12.25 -36.71 1.34
N ASP A 385 -12.72 -36.77 0.11
CA ASP A 385 -12.01 -36.31 -1.10
C ASP A 385 -11.94 -34.77 -1.12
N LEU A 386 -10.72 -34.24 -1.20
CA LEU A 386 -10.41 -32.82 -1.31
C LEU A 386 -10.27 -32.32 -2.75
N GLY A 387 -10.29 -33.25 -3.72
CA GLY A 387 -10.01 -32.94 -5.11
C GLY A 387 -8.51 -32.73 -5.39
N TRP A 388 -8.22 -32.22 -6.58
CA TRP A 388 -6.84 -31.92 -6.97
C TRP A 388 -6.37 -30.61 -6.34
N VAL A 389 -5.34 -30.69 -5.49
CA VAL A 389 -4.74 -29.53 -4.80
C VAL A 389 -3.36 -29.21 -5.36
N VAL A 390 -2.99 -27.94 -5.33
CA VAL A 390 -1.64 -27.46 -5.68
C VAL A 390 -0.83 -27.17 -4.42
N PRO A 391 0.51 -27.13 -4.50
CA PRO A 391 1.35 -26.72 -3.37
C PRO A 391 0.92 -25.35 -2.82
N GLY A 392 0.69 -25.28 -1.50
CA GLY A 392 0.23 -24.09 -0.79
C GLY A 392 -1.28 -24.01 -0.52
N ASP A 393 -2.10 -24.91 -1.06
CA ASP A 393 -3.55 -24.92 -0.82
C ASP A 393 -3.92 -25.43 0.59
N LEU A 394 -3.05 -26.22 1.19
CA LEU A 394 -3.30 -26.87 2.47
C LEU A 394 -2.34 -26.38 3.56
N VAL A 395 -2.73 -26.55 4.83
CA VAL A 395 -1.85 -26.16 5.94
C VAL A 395 -0.54 -26.96 5.92
N PRO A 396 0.58 -26.35 6.34
CA PRO A 396 1.92 -26.90 6.15
C PRO A 396 2.11 -28.33 6.72
N GLU A 397 1.51 -28.64 7.87
CA GLU A 397 1.62 -29.95 8.51
C GLU A 397 0.92 -31.04 7.70
N PHE A 398 -0.25 -30.70 7.12
CA PHE A 398 -0.99 -31.61 6.25
C PHE A 398 -0.24 -31.85 4.95
N GLU A 399 0.21 -30.76 4.33
CA GLU A 399 0.91 -30.79 3.05
C GLU A 399 2.23 -31.58 3.15
N ARG A 400 3.00 -31.41 4.22
CA ARG A 400 4.22 -32.16 4.47
C ARG A 400 3.94 -33.65 4.52
N ALA A 401 2.96 -34.05 5.35
CA ALA A 401 2.60 -35.48 5.48
C ALA A 401 2.05 -36.05 4.16
N MET A 402 1.23 -35.29 3.42
CA MET A 402 0.72 -35.66 2.12
C MET A 402 1.85 -35.90 1.10
N ASN A 403 2.86 -35.02 1.11
CA ASN A 403 3.96 -35.08 0.15
C ASN A 403 4.88 -36.31 0.35
N GLU A 404 4.95 -36.83 1.58
CA GLU A 404 5.72 -38.05 1.91
C GLU A 404 5.02 -39.35 1.46
N LEU A 405 3.71 -39.33 1.18
CA LEU A 405 2.92 -40.52 0.85
C LEU A 405 3.05 -40.89 -0.64
N LYS A 406 3.07 -42.16 -0.90
CA LYS A 406 2.86 -42.73 -2.24
C LYS A 406 1.35 -42.81 -2.56
N PRO A 407 0.96 -42.87 -3.85
CA PRO A 407 -0.42 -43.14 -4.21
C PRO A 407 -1.00 -44.37 -3.49
N ASN A 408 -2.19 -44.25 -2.94
CA ASN A 408 -2.92 -45.21 -2.12
C ASN A 408 -2.32 -45.49 -0.72
N GLU A 409 -1.25 -44.82 -0.32
CA GLU A 409 -0.66 -44.99 1.01
C GLU A 409 -1.43 -44.17 2.05
N LEU A 410 -1.57 -44.75 3.27
CA LEU A 410 -2.16 -44.09 4.44
C LEU A 410 -1.09 -43.43 5.27
N SER A 411 -1.34 -42.15 5.67
CA SER A 411 -0.43 -41.44 6.56
C SER A 411 -0.35 -42.09 7.95
N GLN A 412 0.66 -41.65 8.71
CA GLN A 412 0.54 -41.63 10.18
C GLN A 412 -0.51 -40.63 10.61
N LEU A 413 -0.81 -40.55 11.90
CA LEU A 413 -1.73 -39.56 12.46
C LEU A 413 -1.11 -38.16 12.40
N VAL A 414 -1.69 -37.27 11.63
CA VAL A 414 -1.19 -35.92 11.38
C VAL A 414 -1.93 -34.90 12.26
N ARG A 415 -1.17 -34.14 13.03
CA ARG A 415 -1.72 -33.05 13.86
C ARG A 415 -1.68 -31.74 13.09
N THR A 416 -2.81 -31.03 13.03
CA THR A 416 -2.92 -29.68 12.48
C THR A 416 -3.70 -28.79 13.46
N PRO A 417 -3.78 -27.47 13.27
CA PRO A 417 -4.63 -26.59 14.08
C PRO A 417 -6.11 -27.00 14.12
N PHE A 418 -6.59 -27.73 13.12
CA PHE A 418 -8.00 -28.17 13.04
C PHE A 418 -8.29 -29.46 13.82
N GLY A 419 -7.26 -30.26 14.12
CA GLY A 419 -7.45 -31.53 14.81
C GLY A 419 -6.43 -32.59 14.37
N VAL A 420 -6.82 -33.86 14.47
CA VAL A 420 -6.00 -34.99 14.03
C VAL A 420 -6.56 -35.55 12.72
N HIS A 421 -5.69 -35.77 11.76
CA HIS A 421 -6.06 -36.25 10.43
C HIS A 421 -5.48 -37.63 10.15
N LEU A 422 -6.21 -38.40 9.35
CA LEU A 422 -5.70 -39.54 8.58
C LEU A 422 -5.80 -39.16 7.11
N ILE A 423 -4.69 -39.24 6.40
CA ILE A 423 -4.57 -38.78 5.00
C ILE A 423 -4.27 -40.00 4.11
N GLN A 424 -4.86 -40.00 2.92
CA GLN A 424 -4.49 -40.92 1.85
C GLN A 424 -4.38 -40.16 0.53
N VAL A 425 -3.31 -40.40 -0.24
CA VAL A 425 -3.15 -39.83 -1.57
C VAL A 425 -3.78 -40.78 -2.59
N LEU A 426 -4.73 -40.29 -3.38
CA LEU A 426 -5.37 -41.06 -4.46
C LEU A 426 -4.52 -41.05 -5.74
N GLY A 427 -3.83 -39.97 -6.02
CA GLY A 427 -3.02 -39.83 -7.20
C GLY A 427 -2.24 -38.54 -7.25
N ARG A 428 -1.29 -38.46 -8.18
CA ARG A 428 -0.54 -37.26 -8.52
C ARG A 428 -0.56 -37.07 -10.03
N ARG A 429 -0.55 -35.84 -10.49
CA ARG A 429 -0.47 -35.50 -11.91
C ARG A 429 0.30 -34.22 -12.10
N ALA A 430 0.99 -34.11 -13.19
CA ALA A 430 1.46 -32.84 -13.69
C ALA A 430 0.28 -32.13 -14.38
N ALA A 431 -0.04 -30.92 -13.93
CA ALA A 431 -1.09 -30.11 -14.51
C ALA A 431 -0.53 -28.74 -14.92
N ASP A 432 -0.85 -28.33 -16.13
CA ASP A 432 -0.59 -26.96 -16.56
C ASP A 432 -1.64 -26.03 -15.95
N VAL A 433 -1.25 -25.30 -14.89
CA VAL A 433 -2.08 -24.31 -14.22
C VAL A 433 -1.86 -22.88 -14.75
N SER A 434 -1.17 -22.78 -15.90
CA SER A 434 -0.90 -21.49 -16.54
C SER A 434 -2.17 -20.71 -16.80
N GLY A 435 -3.27 -21.37 -17.18
CA GLY A 435 -4.56 -20.74 -17.47
C GLY A 435 -5.14 -20.06 -16.24
N ASP A 436 -5.26 -20.77 -15.12
CA ASP A 436 -5.83 -20.24 -13.88
C ASP A 436 -4.94 -19.14 -13.29
N ARG A 437 -3.62 -19.33 -13.31
CA ARG A 437 -2.67 -18.28 -12.89
C ARG A 437 -2.77 -17.04 -13.76
N LYS A 438 -2.88 -17.17 -15.08
CA LYS A 438 -3.08 -16.05 -15.99
C LYS A 438 -4.38 -15.30 -15.68
N ARG A 439 -5.47 -16.02 -15.35
CA ARG A 439 -6.74 -15.38 -14.95
C ARG A 439 -6.60 -14.61 -13.64
N VAL A 440 -5.96 -15.18 -12.63
CA VAL A 440 -5.70 -14.50 -11.34
C VAL A 440 -4.83 -13.26 -11.56
N GLU A 441 -3.76 -13.37 -12.33
CA GLU A 441 -2.88 -12.24 -12.65
C GLU A 441 -3.61 -11.18 -13.49
N ALA A 442 -4.37 -11.59 -14.51
CA ALA A 442 -5.19 -10.70 -15.33
C ALA A 442 -6.20 -9.91 -14.48
N ARG A 443 -6.91 -10.59 -13.56
CA ARG A 443 -7.84 -9.93 -12.62
C ARG A 443 -7.13 -8.92 -11.74
N LYS A 444 -5.94 -9.25 -11.23
CA LYS A 444 -5.13 -8.34 -10.45
C LYS A 444 -4.70 -7.13 -11.26
N VAL A 445 -4.17 -7.34 -12.46
CA VAL A 445 -3.71 -6.28 -13.36
C VAL A 445 -4.86 -5.33 -13.72
N LEU A 446 -6.02 -5.87 -14.11
CA LEU A 446 -7.21 -5.07 -14.43
C LEU A 446 -7.69 -4.27 -13.22
N ARG A 447 -7.68 -4.90 -12.02
CA ARG A 447 -8.05 -4.22 -10.78
C ARG A 447 -7.10 -3.10 -10.42
N ASP A 448 -5.78 -3.35 -10.47
CA ASP A 448 -4.74 -2.35 -10.16
C ASP A 448 -4.85 -1.16 -11.14
N ARG A 449 -5.00 -1.43 -12.46
CA ARG A 449 -5.19 -0.41 -13.49
C ARG A 449 -6.42 0.46 -13.21
N ARG A 450 -7.58 -0.18 -12.98
CA ARG A 450 -8.83 0.54 -12.69
C ARG A 450 -8.77 1.30 -11.37
N ALA A 451 -8.05 0.76 -10.36
CA ALA A 451 -7.85 1.42 -9.08
C ALA A 451 -7.03 2.71 -9.22
N ASP A 452 -5.97 2.69 -10.02
CA ASP A 452 -5.15 3.87 -10.24
C ASP A 452 -5.91 4.95 -11.00
N GLU A 453 -6.64 4.59 -12.08
CA GLU A 453 -7.48 5.53 -12.83
C GLU A 453 -8.59 6.12 -11.96
N ALA A 454 -9.32 5.28 -11.22
CA ALA A 454 -10.39 5.71 -10.35
C ALA A 454 -9.88 6.58 -9.19
N TYR A 455 -8.68 6.30 -8.65
CA TYR A 455 -8.08 7.10 -7.61
C TYR A 455 -7.70 8.51 -8.10
N GLN A 456 -7.07 8.62 -9.28
CA GLN A 456 -6.73 9.90 -9.88
C GLN A 456 -7.99 10.75 -10.09
N GLU A 457 -9.03 10.15 -10.64
CA GLU A 457 -10.32 10.80 -10.87
C GLU A 457 -10.96 11.24 -9.55
N TRP A 458 -11.00 10.36 -8.55
CA TRP A 458 -11.57 10.64 -7.24
C TRP A 458 -10.82 11.78 -6.50
N VAL A 459 -9.47 11.77 -6.52
CA VAL A 459 -8.65 12.84 -5.93
C VAL A 459 -8.91 14.16 -6.62
N ARG A 460 -9.03 14.17 -7.94
CA ARG A 460 -9.38 15.37 -8.72
C ARG A 460 -10.73 15.95 -8.27
N GLN A 461 -11.77 15.11 -8.22
CA GLN A 461 -13.11 15.53 -7.78
C GLN A 461 -13.10 16.04 -6.33
N LEU A 462 -12.34 15.38 -5.45
CA LEU A 462 -12.21 15.82 -4.07
C LEU A 462 -11.54 17.19 -3.97
N ARG A 463 -10.49 17.43 -4.77
CA ARG A 463 -9.77 18.71 -4.85
C ARG A 463 -10.67 19.84 -5.40
N ASP A 464 -11.46 19.53 -6.44
CA ASP A 464 -12.34 20.51 -7.08
C ASP A 464 -13.50 20.95 -6.18
N ARG A 465 -13.94 20.11 -5.24
CA ARG A 465 -14.97 20.42 -4.24
C ARG A 465 -14.45 21.19 -3.04
N ALA A 466 -13.15 21.14 -2.79
CA ALA A 466 -12.54 21.82 -1.64
C ALA A 466 -12.41 23.32 -1.88
N TYR A 467 -12.73 24.12 -0.86
CA TYR A 467 -12.37 25.53 -0.87
C TYR A 467 -10.87 25.68 -0.71
N VAL A 468 -10.22 26.30 -1.69
CA VAL A 468 -8.79 26.56 -1.65
C VAL A 468 -8.51 28.00 -2.08
N GLU A 469 -7.84 28.75 -1.21
CA GLU A 469 -7.38 30.10 -1.45
C GLU A 469 -5.85 30.13 -1.40
N LEU A 470 -5.22 30.50 -2.51
CA LEU A 470 -3.77 30.61 -2.61
C LEU A 470 -3.33 32.04 -2.29
N ARG A 471 -2.31 32.20 -1.43
CA ARG A 471 -1.71 33.48 -1.01
C ARG A 471 -0.20 33.51 -1.23
N LEU A 472 0.32 32.64 -2.09
CA LEU A 472 1.76 32.52 -2.35
C LEU A 472 2.33 33.77 -2.98
N ASP A 473 1.57 34.44 -3.86
CA ASP A 473 2.00 35.61 -4.66
C ASP A 473 1.76 36.97 -3.95
N GLU A 474 1.18 36.99 -2.76
CA GLU A 474 1.00 38.22 -1.94
C GLU A 474 2.33 38.56 -1.22
N ARG A 475 3.38 38.93 -2.00
CA ARG A 475 4.67 39.37 -1.46
C ARG A 475 4.75 40.86 -1.22
#